data_4c818d125288db858cf7ee102fbfa3f9
#
_entry.id   4c818d125288db858cf7ee102fbfa3f9
#
_cell.length_a   1.000
_cell.length_b   1.000
_cell.length_c   1.000
_cell.angle_alpha   90.00
_cell.angle_beta   90.00
_cell.angle_gamma   90.00
#
_symmetry.space_group_name_H-M   'P 1'
#
loop_
_entity.id
_entity.type
_entity.pdbx_description
1 polymer ?
#
loop_
_entity_poly.entity_id
_entity_poly.type
_entity_poly.pdbx_seq_one_letter_code
_entity_poly.pdbx_strand_id
1 'polypeptide(L)'
;SAASDVYKRQAFTIKMSYKGSHKMDGYFEYVVPPLEGLWHQKGVDGVDYAHKELFEWTSMIRLPEFVTSEAFDWAVQEATAKKKKDFSKAEFLTYDEGLCVQCLHIGPYDEEPKTLAQMDAFAVEQGYRLDFSETRFHHEIYLSDPRRAAPGTLKTVLRHPIREK
;
A
#
# COMPACT_ATOMS: atom_id res chain seq x y z
N SER A 1 6.01 -6.61 10.27
CA SER A 1 5.10 -6.90 11.41
C SER A 1 4.27 -8.14 11.12
N ALA A 2 3.66 -8.74 12.14
CA ALA A 2 2.78 -9.91 11.96
C ALA A 2 1.61 -9.63 10.99
N ALA A 3 1.13 -8.40 10.94
CA ALA A 3 0.08 -7.97 10.02
C ALA A 3 0.54 -8.02 8.56
N SER A 4 1.73 -7.52 8.23
CA SER A 4 2.23 -7.55 6.85
C SER A 4 2.44 -8.98 6.32
N ASP A 5 2.74 -9.94 7.18
CA ASP A 5 2.86 -11.34 6.80
C ASP A 5 1.49 -11.98 6.48
N VAL A 6 0.42 -11.52 7.10
CA VAL A 6 -0.96 -11.98 6.84
C VAL A 6 -1.37 -11.62 5.42
N TYR A 7 -1.26 -10.35 5.03
CA TYR A 7 -1.67 -9.87 3.70
C TYR A 7 -0.83 -10.46 2.56
N LYS A 8 0.48 -10.58 2.76
CA LYS A 8 1.36 -11.25 1.79
C LYS A 8 0.94 -12.69 1.55
N ARG A 9 0.60 -13.44 2.58
CA ARG A 9 0.17 -14.85 2.45
C ARG A 9 -1.13 -14.99 1.68
N GLN A 10 -2.08 -14.09 1.90
CA GLN A 10 -3.36 -14.10 1.19
C GLN A 10 -3.16 -13.79 -0.30
N ALA A 11 -2.38 -12.77 -0.65
CA ALA A 11 -2.01 -12.47 -2.02
C ALA A 11 -1.28 -13.64 -2.69
N PHE A 12 -0.40 -14.35 -1.95
CA PHE A 12 0.24 -15.57 -2.44
C PHE A 12 -0.75 -16.74 -2.62
N THR A 13 -1.77 -16.88 -1.78
CA THR A 13 -2.81 -17.89 -1.95
C THR A 13 -3.55 -17.68 -3.27
N ILE A 14 -3.91 -16.43 -3.59
CA ILE A 14 -4.51 -16.07 -4.88
C ILE A 14 -3.55 -16.38 -6.03
N LYS A 15 -2.30 -15.92 -5.95
CA LYS A 15 -1.29 -16.20 -6.97
C LYS A 15 -1.12 -17.70 -7.26
N MET A 16 -1.14 -18.52 -6.22
CA MET A 16 -0.89 -19.96 -6.34
C MET A 16 -2.16 -20.79 -6.62
N SER A 17 -3.32 -20.15 -6.73
CA SER A 17 -4.60 -20.84 -6.99
C SER A 17 -4.59 -21.71 -8.25
N TYR A 18 -3.87 -21.26 -9.30
CA TYR A 18 -3.76 -22.00 -10.58
C TYR A 18 -3.11 -23.40 -10.45
N LYS A 19 -2.32 -23.62 -9.39
CA LYS A 19 -1.72 -24.94 -9.11
C LYS A 19 -2.68 -25.91 -8.42
N GLY A 20 -3.81 -25.39 -7.92
CA GLY A 20 -4.85 -26.18 -7.25
C GLY A 20 -6.05 -26.44 -8.14
N SER A 21 -7.12 -26.90 -7.51
CA SER A 21 -8.42 -27.15 -8.16
C SER A 21 -9.24 -25.87 -8.38
N HIS A 22 -8.94 -24.82 -7.64
CA HIS A 22 -9.67 -23.55 -7.75
C HIS A 22 -9.02 -22.65 -8.81
N LYS A 23 -9.67 -22.60 -9.97
CA LYS A 23 -9.23 -21.74 -11.09
C LYS A 23 -10.08 -20.49 -11.13
N MET A 24 -9.42 -19.34 -11.30
CA MET A 24 -10.07 -18.03 -11.44
C MET A 24 -10.16 -17.69 -12.93
N ASP A 25 -11.32 -17.27 -13.37
CA ASP A 25 -11.52 -16.82 -14.75
C ASP A 25 -10.64 -15.59 -15.02
N GLY A 26 -10.02 -15.55 -16.20
CA GLY A 26 -9.13 -14.47 -16.59
C GLY A 26 -7.76 -14.49 -15.87
N TYR A 27 -7.43 -15.57 -15.14
CA TYR A 27 -6.13 -15.66 -14.48
C TYR A 27 -4.97 -15.53 -15.47
N PHE A 28 -4.01 -14.70 -15.10
CA PHE A 28 -2.69 -14.64 -15.73
C PHE A 28 -1.58 -14.70 -14.66
N GLU A 29 -0.42 -15.20 -15.04
CA GLU A 29 0.71 -15.26 -14.12
C GLU A 29 1.25 -13.84 -13.83
N TYR A 30 1.44 -13.52 -12.56
CA TYR A 30 1.90 -12.21 -12.10
C TYR A 30 2.85 -12.32 -10.93
N VAL A 31 3.61 -11.27 -10.70
CA VAL A 31 4.40 -11.11 -9.47
C VAL A 31 3.53 -10.41 -8.43
N VAL A 32 3.46 -10.95 -7.21
CA VAL A 32 2.74 -10.29 -6.12
C VAL A 32 3.36 -8.90 -5.92
N PRO A 33 2.56 -7.82 -6.04
CA PRO A 33 3.04 -6.46 -5.89
C PRO A 33 3.63 -6.19 -4.50
N PRO A 34 4.40 -5.12 -4.35
CA PRO A 34 4.93 -4.72 -3.05
C PRO A 34 3.82 -4.39 -2.05
N LEU A 35 4.19 -4.40 -0.76
CA LEU A 35 3.34 -3.88 0.30
C LEU A 35 3.21 -2.37 0.12
N GLU A 36 2.01 -1.86 0.34
CA GLU A 36 1.68 -0.44 0.33
C GLU A 36 1.08 -0.04 1.68
N GLY A 37 1.18 1.22 2.02
CA GLY A 37 0.60 1.80 3.23
C GLY A 37 -0.07 3.13 2.96
N LEU A 38 -1.31 3.26 3.41
CA LEU A 38 -1.98 4.55 3.50
C LEU A 38 -1.82 5.06 4.94
N TRP A 39 -1.31 6.27 5.06
CA TRP A 39 -1.02 6.89 6.34
C TRP A 39 -1.86 8.14 6.52
N HIS A 40 -2.54 8.23 7.64
CA HIS A 40 -3.29 9.42 8.01
C HIS A 40 -3.19 9.71 9.51
N GLN A 41 -3.49 10.93 9.88
CA GLN A 41 -3.55 11.38 11.26
C GLN A 41 -4.90 12.02 11.49
N LYS A 42 -5.63 11.54 12.47
CA LYS A 42 -6.96 12.06 12.79
C LYS A 42 -6.86 13.51 13.26
N GLY A 43 -7.59 14.41 12.59
CA GLY A 43 -7.64 15.83 12.94
C GLY A 43 -6.46 16.66 12.45
N VAL A 44 -5.62 16.12 11.55
CA VAL A 44 -4.50 16.83 10.93
C VAL A 44 -4.72 16.90 9.42
N ASP A 45 -4.64 18.11 8.88
CA ASP A 45 -4.58 18.31 7.43
C ASP A 45 -3.14 18.05 6.95
N GLY A 46 -2.95 16.96 6.20
CA GLY A 46 -1.64 16.56 5.72
C GLY A 46 -0.94 15.57 6.66
N VAL A 47 0.36 15.73 6.84
CA VAL A 47 1.20 14.82 7.62
C VAL A 47 2.05 15.61 8.61
N ASP A 48 1.85 15.39 9.89
CA ASP A 48 2.69 15.93 10.97
C ASP A 48 3.65 14.86 11.49
N TYR A 49 4.89 14.90 11.03
CA TYR A 49 5.94 13.96 11.43
C TYR A 49 6.43 14.16 12.88
N ALA A 50 6.08 15.28 13.52
CA ALA A 50 6.44 15.51 14.91
C ALA A 50 5.61 14.64 15.87
N HIS A 51 4.41 14.23 15.44
CA HIS A 51 3.47 13.43 16.24
C HIS A 51 3.21 12.07 15.60
N LYS A 52 4.28 11.27 15.50
CA LYS A 52 4.22 9.93 14.88
C LYS A 52 3.27 8.96 15.59
N GLU A 53 2.99 9.18 16.86
CA GLU A 53 2.05 8.38 17.66
C GLU A 53 0.59 8.53 17.24
N LEU A 54 0.26 9.59 16.48
CA LEU A 54 -1.09 9.84 15.97
C LEU A 54 -1.34 9.19 14.60
N PHE A 55 -0.33 8.55 14.01
CA PHE A 55 -0.50 7.89 12.73
C PHE A 55 -1.38 6.65 12.82
N GLU A 56 -2.40 6.63 12.01
CA GLU A 56 -3.15 5.43 11.65
C GLU A 56 -2.64 4.92 10.31
N TRP A 57 -2.48 3.62 10.19
CA TRP A 57 -1.90 2.99 9.03
C TRP A 57 -2.77 1.84 8.51
N THR A 58 -3.17 1.95 7.25
CA THR A 58 -3.82 0.87 6.52
C THR A 58 -2.83 0.23 5.57
N SER A 59 -2.47 -1.03 5.82
CA SER A 59 -1.60 -1.78 4.92
C SER A 59 -2.42 -2.48 3.85
N MET A 60 -1.93 -2.46 2.62
CA MET A 60 -2.59 -3.10 1.49
C MET A 60 -1.61 -3.73 0.52
N ILE A 61 -2.12 -4.63 -0.32
CA ILE A 61 -1.42 -5.20 -1.47
C ILE A 61 -2.39 -5.17 -2.63
N ARG A 62 -1.96 -4.59 -3.74
CA ARG A 62 -2.75 -4.55 -4.96
C ARG A 62 -2.95 -5.96 -5.51
N LEU A 63 -4.17 -6.25 -5.95
CA LEU A 63 -4.53 -7.49 -6.63
C LEU A 63 -4.79 -7.24 -8.11
N PRO A 64 -4.55 -8.24 -8.98
CA PRO A 64 -4.91 -8.15 -10.40
C PRO A 64 -6.42 -8.00 -10.62
N GLU A 65 -6.80 -7.47 -11.76
CA GLU A 65 -8.20 -7.18 -12.10
C GLU A 65 -9.10 -8.42 -12.19
N PHE A 66 -8.53 -9.61 -12.40
CA PHE A 66 -9.32 -10.85 -12.43
C PHE A 66 -9.78 -11.31 -11.03
N VAL A 67 -9.27 -10.71 -9.96
CA VAL A 67 -9.66 -11.08 -8.59
C VAL A 67 -10.99 -10.44 -8.25
N THR A 68 -12.01 -11.26 -8.10
CA THR A 68 -13.34 -10.86 -7.64
C THR A 68 -13.44 -10.94 -6.11
N SER A 69 -14.52 -10.41 -5.52
CA SER A 69 -14.79 -10.56 -4.09
C SER A 69 -14.94 -12.02 -3.69
N GLU A 70 -15.57 -12.87 -4.54
CA GLU A 70 -15.71 -14.30 -4.28
C GLU A 70 -14.35 -15.01 -4.28
N ALA A 71 -13.47 -14.65 -5.22
CA ALA A 71 -12.09 -15.17 -5.26
C ALA A 71 -11.28 -14.75 -4.02
N PHE A 72 -11.49 -13.54 -3.55
CA PHE A 72 -10.89 -13.04 -2.33
C PHE A 72 -11.39 -13.80 -1.09
N ASP A 73 -12.70 -13.98 -0.95
CA ASP A 73 -13.32 -14.71 0.16
C ASP A 73 -12.83 -16.17 0.21
N TRP A 74 -12.75 -16.82 -0.95
CA TRP A 74 -12.15 -18.15 -1.07
C TRP A 74 -10.70 -18.14 -0.55
N ALA A 75 -9.89 -17.16 -0.94
CA ALA A 75 -8.48 -17.08 -0.53
C ALA A 75 -8.32 -16.86 0.98
N VAL A 76 -9.21 -16.10 1.61
CA VAL A 76 -9.27 -15.94 3.08
C VAL A 76 -9.54 -17.26 3.77
N GLN A 77 -10.56 -18.00 3.32
CA GLN A 77 -10.93 -19.30 3.87
C GLN A 77 -9.80 -20.32 3.71
N GLU A 78 -9.23 -20.42 2.53
CA GLU A 78 -8.14 -21.34 2.20
C GLU A 78 -6.86 -21.03 3.02
N ALA A 79 -6.51 -19.75 3.14
CA ALA A 79 -5.36 -19.33 3.95
C ALA A 79 -5.58 -19.62 5.43
N THR A 80 -6.78 -19.38 5.94
CA THR A 80 -7.17 -19.67 7.33
C THR A 80 -7.08 -21.16 7.62
N ALA A 81 -7.64 -22.00 6.75
CA ALA A 81 -7.62 -23.44 6.90
C ALA A 81 -6.19 -24.02 6.89
N LYS A 82 -5.35 -23.56 5.94
CA LYS A 82 -3.99 -24.08 5.78
C LYS A 82 -3.01 -23.63 6.87
N LYS A 83 -3.20 -22.42 7.40
CA LYS A 83 -2.21 -21.79 8.31
C LYS A 83 -2.65 -21.75 9.76
N LYS A 84 -3.89 -22.12 10.09
CA LYS A 84 -4.48 -22.04 11.43
C LYS A 84 -4.30 -20.66 12.08
N LYS A 85 -4.37 -19.59 11.24
CA LYS A 85 -4.32 -18.18 11.63
C LYS A 85 -5.58 -17.48 11.16
N ASP A 86 -6.02 -16.50 11.94
CA ASP A 86 -7.17 -15.68 11.58
C ASP A 86 -6.77 -14.66 10.50
N PHE A 87 -7.41 -14.74 9.34
CA PHE A 87 -7.29 -13.80 8.23
C PHE A 87 -8.57 -12.97 8.02
N SER A 88 -9.53 -13.06 8.94
CA SER A 88 -10.84 -12.38 8.84
C SER A 88 -10.76 -10.86 8.85
N LYS A 89 -9.63 -10.29 9.31
CA LYS A 89 -9.39 -8.84 9.32
C LYS A 89 -8.95 -8.27 7.96
N ALA A 90 -8.75 -9.13 6.96
CA ALA A 90 -8.43 -8.65 5.64
C ALA A 90 -9.72 -8.28 4.91
N GLU A 91 -9.70 -7.13 4.26
CA GLU A 91 -10.83 -6.58 3.51
C GLU A 91 -10.48 -6.47 2.04
N PHE A 92 -11.48 -6.67 1.18
CA PHE A 92 -11.37 -6.44 -0.26
C PHE A 92 -11.87 -5.04 -0.56
N LEU A 93 -10.98 -4.18 -1.08
CA LEU A 93 -11.26 -2.77 -1.30
C LEU A 93 -10.96 -2.40 -2.74
N THR A 94 -11.84 -1.64 -3.37
CA THR A 94 -11.54 -0.87 -4.58
C THR A 94 -11.26 0.56 -4.17
N TYR A 95 -10.08 1.05 -4.55
CA TYR A 95 -9.60 2.39 -4.17
C TYR A 95 -9.21 3.18 -5.42
N ASP A 96 -9.89 4.29 -5.64
CA ASP A 96 -9.54 5.30 -6.64
C ASP A 96 -8.84 6.47 -5.94
N GLU A 97 -7.55 6.57 -6.14
CA GLU A 97 -6.71 7.59 -5.49
C GLU A 97 -6.80 8.95 -6.18
N GLY A 98 -7.29 8.98 -7.42
CA GLY A 98 -7.38 10.20 -8.22
C GLY A 98 -6.00 10.77 -8.60
N LEU A 99 -5.93 12.08 -8.84
CA LEU A 99 -4.71 12.75 -9.24
C LEU A 99 -3.72 12.86 -8.08
N CYS A 100 -2.49 12.42 -8.31
CA CYS A 100 -1.44 12.40 -7.29
C CYS A 100 -0.11 12.92 -7.86
N VAL A 101 0.73 13.44 -6.98
CA VAL A 101 2.16 13.62 -7.22
C VAL A 101 2.92 12.48 -6.53
N GLN A 102 3.96 11.97 -7.17
CA GLN A 102 4.78 10.92 -6.58
C GLN A 102 6.25 11.07 -6.92
N CYS A 103 7.11 10.54 -6.04
CA CYS A 103 8.53 10.40 -6.31
C CYS A 103 9.12 9.16 -5.65
N LEU A 104 10.29 8.74 -6.13
CA LEU A 104 11.06 7.68 -5.52
C LEU A 104 11.99 8.25 -4.45
N HIS A 105 11.83 7.81 -3.21
CA HIS A 105 12.78 8.01 -2.13
C HIS A 105 13.79 6.85 -2.10
N ILE A 106 15.08 7.18 -2.01
CA ILE A 106 16.16 6.21 -1.81
C ILE A 106 16.89 6.60 -0.54
N GLY A 107 16.80 5.75 0.49
CA GLY A 107 17.39 6.01 1.79
C GLY A 107 16.52 5.53 2.96
N PRO A 108 16.95 5.81 4.19
CA PRO A 108 16.20 5.46 5.38
C PRO A 108 14.92 6.29 5.51
N TYR A 109 13.90 5.72 6.14
CA TYR A 109 12.58 6.36 6.32
C TYR A 109 12.66 7.71 7.04
N ASP A 110 13.63 7.91 7.93
CA ASP A 110 13.82 9.18 8.64
C ASP A 110 14.24 10.35 7.72
N GLU A 111 14.68 10.06 6.51
CA GLU A 111 15.04 11.05 5.49
C GLU A 111 13.90 11.38 4.51
N GLU A 112 12.79 10.65 4.55
CA GLU A 112 11.62 10.86 3.69
C GLU A 112 11.06 12.30 3.78
N PRO A 113 11.04 12.99 4.94
CA PRO A 113 10.53 14.36 5.01
C PRO A 113 11.18 15.33 4.03
N LYS A 114 12.47 15.17 3.72
CA LYS A 114 13.17 16.01 2.73
C LYS A 114 12.66 15.75 1.31
N THR A 115 12.46 14.48 0.96
CA THR A 115 11.95 14.07 -0.34
C THR A 115 10.50 14.52 -0.52
N LEU A 116 9.69 14.40 0.52
CA LEU A 116 8.29 14.86 0.52
C LEU A 116 8.21 16.38 0.32
N ALA A 117 9.04 17.16 1.02
CA ALA A 117 9.07 18.61 0.85
C ALA A 117 9.40 19.01 -0.60
N GLN A 118 10.35 18.31 -1.25
CA GLN A 118 10.70 18.56 -2.65
C GLN A 118 9.55 18.18 -3.60
N MET A 119 8.92 17.04 -3.36
CA MET A 119 7.78 16.55 -4.15
C MET A 119 6.59 17.53 -4.07
N ASP A 120 6.26 17.99 -2.86
CA ASP A 120 5.15 18.91 -2.63
C ASP A 120 5.42 20.29 -3.24
N ALA A 121 6.65 20.79 -3.12
CA ALA A 121 7.07 22.04 -3.76
C ALA A 121 6.94 21.94 -5.29
N PHE A 122 7.36 20.83 -5.89
CA PHE A 122 7.19 20.60 -7.32
C PHE A 122 5.71 20.64 -7.73
N ALA A 123 4.81 19.99 -7.00
CA ALA A 123 3.38 20.03 -7.29
C ALA A 123 2.84 21.48 -7.27
N VAL A 124 3.25 22.27 -6.28
CA VAL A 124 2.85 23.69 -6.15
C VAL A 124 3.37 24.54 -7.32
N GLU A 125 4.61 24.34 -7.74
CA GLU A 125 5.22 25.02 -8.90
C GLU A 125 4.49 24.68 -10.20
N GLN A 126 3.99 23.45 -10.33
CA GLN A 126 3.21 23.00 -11.49
C GLN A 126 1.74 23.46 -11.47
N GLY A 127 1.32 24.26 -10.50
CA GLY A 127 -0.03 24.81 -10.44
C GLY A 127 -1.03 23.97 -9.66
N TYR A 128 -0.56 22.96 -8.94
CA TYR A 128 -1.40 22.10 -8.09
C TYR A 128 -1.34 22.54 -6.63
N ARG A 129 -2.25 21.97 -5.84
CA ARG A 129 -2.22 22.04 -4.37
C ARG A 129 -2.44 20.66 -3.80
N LEU A 130 -1.94 20.40 -2.61
CA LEU A 130 -2.21 19.17 -1.87
C LEU A 130 -3.70 19.04 -1.56
N ASP A 131 -4.23 17.81 -1.60
CA ASP A 131 -5.64 17.53 -1.45
C ASP A 131 -5.89 16.33 -0.52
N PHE A 132 -5.29 16.38 0.66
CA PHE A 132 -5.57 15.40 1.72
C PHE A 132 -7.02 15.49 2.18
N SER A 133 -7.63 14.35 2.49
CA SER A 133 -9.00 14.26 2.98
C SER A 133 -9.20 12.97 3.78
N GLU A 134 -10.41 12.72 4.24
CA GLU A 134 -10.77 11.45 4.91
C GLU A 134 -10.69 10.22 4.01
N THR A 135 -10.51 10.41 2.70
CA THR A 135 -10.41 9.33 1.70
C THR A 135 -9.15 9.40 0.85
N ARG A 136 -8.34 10.45 1.00
CA ARG A 136 -7.12 10.67 0.22
C ARG A 136 -5.95 10.96 1.15
N PHE A 137 -5.00 10.03 1.22
CA PHE A 137 -3.98 9.96 2.26
C PHE A 137 -2.56 10.09 1.70
N HIS A 138 -1.61 10.25 2.58
CA HIS A 138 -0.22 9.97 2.29
C HIS A 138 -0.07 8.47 2.00
N HIS A 139 0.53 8.14 0.86
CA HIS A 139 0.64 6.78 0.37
C HIS A 139 2.11 6.41 0.14
N GLU A 140 2.52 5.29 0.68
CA GLU A 140 3.85 4.73 0.52
C GLU A 140 3.78 3.35 -0.14
N ILE A 141 4.68 3.09 -1.10
CA ILE A 141 4.83 1.79 -1.76
C ILE A 141 6.24 1.30 -1.49
N TYR A 142 6.36 0.21 -0.73
CA TYR A 142 7.63 -0.30 -0.24
C TYR A 142 8.27 -1.26 -1.25
N LEU A 143 9.16 -0.73 -2.11
CA LEU A 143 9.83 -1.50 -3.15
C LEU A 143 10.95 -2.39 -2.60
N SER A 144 11.50 -2.06 -1.45
CA SER A 144 12.54 -2.83 -0.77
C SER A 144 12.01 -3.51 0.49
N ASP A 145 12.55 -4.69 0.80
CA ASP A 145 12.32 -5.32 2.10
C ASP A 145 13.35 -4.79 3.11
N PRO A 146 12.94 -4.02 4.14
CA PRO A 146 13.87 -3.42 5.11
C PRO A 146 14.62 -4.46 5.97
N ARG A 147 14.19 -5.72 5.94
CA ARG A 147 14.89 -6.81 6.62
C ARG A 147 16.10 -7.35 5.82
N ARG A 148 16.18 -6.99 4.52
CA ARG A 148 17.19 -7.50 3.57
C ARG A 148 18.05 -6.40 2.97
N ALA A 149 17.49 -5.22 2.75
CA ALA A 149 18.17 -4.09 2.16
C ALA A 149 18.92 -3.28 3.24
N ALA A 150 20.10 -2.77 2.90
CA ALA A 150 20.78 -1.80 3.75
C ALA A 150 19.96 -0.50 3.82
N PRO A 151 19.94 0.21 4.97
CA PRO A 151 19.11 1.42 5.13
C PRO A 151 19.29 2.46 4.02
N GLY A 152 20.53 2.72 3.61
CA GLY A 152 20.83 3.70 2.54
C GLY A 152 20.40 3.26 1.12
N THR A 153 19.94 2.03 0.93
CA THR A 153 19.49 1.48 -0.36
C THR A 153 17.99 1.17 -0.39
N LEU A 154 17.29 1.47 0.69
CA LEU A 154 15.83 1.32 0.73
C LEU A 154 15.18 2.17 -0.36
N LYS A 155 14.13 1.63 -0.97
CA LYS A 155 13.37 2.32 -2.02
C LYS A 155 11.90 2.34 -1.63
N THR A 156 11.35 3.54 -1.53
CA THR A 156 9.94 3.78 -1.24
C THR A 156 9.39 4.74 -2.28
N VAL A 157 8.28 4.42 -2.92
CA VAL A 157 7.52 5.42 -3.67
C VAL A 157 6.67 6.18 -2.66
N LEU A 158 6.84 7.50 -2.64
CA LEU A 158 6.07 8.42 -1.83
C LEU A 158 5.04 9.10 -2.73
N ARG A 159 3.79 9.23 -2.28
CA ARG A 159 2.71 9.78 -3.08
C ARG A 159 1.78 10.63 -2.24
N HIS A 160 1.43 11.80 -2.74
CA HIS A 160 0.45 12.70 -2.15
C HIS A 160 -0.69 13.01 -3.12
N PRO A 161 -1.94 13.08 -2.64
CA PRO A 161 -3.07 13.52 -3.44
C PRO A 161 -2.94 15.01 -3.76
N ILE A 162 -3.27 15.37 -5.00
CA ILE A 162 -3.25 16.77 -5.46
C ILE A 162 -4.51 17.09 -6.24
N ARG A 163 -4.79 18.39 -6.40
CA ARG A 163 -5.81 18.93 -7.29
C ARG A 163 -5.34 20.23 -7.91
N GLU A 164 -5.96 20.65 -8.99
CA GLU A 164 -5.74 21.97 -9.59
C GLU A 164 -6.07 23.08 -8.60
N LYS A 165 -5.38 24.23 -8.73
CA LYS A 165 -5.62 25.43 -7.91
C LYS A 165 -6.93 26.08 -8.24
#